data_43dce6523806e12872e812f9c8360e1a
#
_entry.id   43dce6523806e12872e812f9c8360e1a
#
_cell.length_a   1.000
_cell.length_b   1.000
_cell.length_c   1.000
_cell.angle_alpha   90.00
_cell.angle_beta   90.00
_cell.angle_gamma   90.00
#
_symmetry.space_group_name_H-M   'P 1'
#
loop_
_entity.id
_entity.type
_entity.pdbx_description
1 polymer ?
#
loop_
_entity_poly.entity_id
_entity_poly.type
_entity_poly.pdbx_seq_one_letter_code
_entity_poly.pdbx_strand_id
1 'polypeptide(L)'
;MDELYDKERQNQYLPPDFTPLNAELFDHEVWEPNFWFFFHTVAHSYPSIPNSVTKRKYYDFIQNIPLFIPNPDISTQFSKLLDKYPVSPYLDSRDSFIRWMHFFHNKRNMQLGKEEISLFASLDQYRHHYKPQQLKLSERFSLKKEYVVFVFTLICLVLIYFFYKT
;
A
#
# COMPACT_ATOMS: atom_id res chain seq x y z
N MET A 1 -12.95 -35.39 15.26
CA MET A 1 -12.34 -34.11 14.78
C MET A 1 -11.29 -34.38 13.71
N ASP A 2 -10.56 -35.47 13.79
CA ASP A 2 -9.51 -35.86 12.84
C ASP A 2 -10.02 -36.28 11.45
N GLU A 3 -11.18 -36.95 11.36
CA GLU A 3 -11.75 -37.38 10.07
C GLU A 3 -12.25 -36.20 9.18
N LEU A 4 -12.72 -35.12 9.79
CA LEU A 4 -13.10 -33.91 9.06
C LEU A 4 -11.87 -33.16 8.54
N TYR A 5 -10.80 -33.14 9.32
CA TYR A 5 -9.52 -32.52 8.92
C TYR A 5 -8.82 -33.30 7.80
N ASP A 6 -8.91 -34.63 7.80
CA ASP A 6 -8.38 -35.48 6.72
C ASP A 6 -9.23 -35.39 5.44
N LYS A 7 -10.55 -35.26 5.53
CA LYS A 7 -11.43 -35.02 4.37
C LYS A 7 -11.18 -33.65 3.70
N GLU A 8 -10.92 -32.62 4.51
CA GLU A 8 -10.56 -31.30 3.97
C GLU A 8 -9.18 -31.32 3.32
N ARG A 9 -8.22 -32.06 3.85
CA ARG A 9 -6.91 -32.26 3.19
C ARG A 9 -7.01 -32.99 1.85
N GLN A 10 -7.88 -33.96 1.72
CA GLN A 10 -8.04 -34.71 0.47
C GLN A 10 -8.67 -33.87 -0.65
N ASN A 11 -9.46 -32.82 -0.30
CA ASN A 11 -10.03 -31.90 -1.27
C ASN A 11 -9.12 -30.71 -1.64
N GLN A 12 -7.91 -30.63 -1.05
CA GLN A 12 -6.91 -29.59 -1.33
C GLN A 12 -5.91 -29.99 -2.42
N TYR A 13 -6.23 -30.96 -3.26
CA TYR A 13 -5.39 -31.22 -4.44
C TYR A 13 -5.47 -30.03 -5.39
N LEU A 14 -4.31 -29.50 -5.72
CA LEU A 14 -4.18 -28.53 -6.80
C LEU A 14 -4.79 -29.15 -8.08
N PRO A 15 -5.49 -28.35 -8.90
CA PRO A 15 -6.01 -28.85 -10.17
C PRO A 15 -4.93 -29.54 -10.99
N PRO A 16 -5.23 -30.59 -11.75
CA PRO A 16 -4.23 -31.34 -12.53
C PRO A 16 -3.43 -30.48 -13.52
N ASP A 17 -3.99 -29.35 -13.90
CA ASP A 17 -3.42 -28.34 -14.80
C ASP A 17 -2.74 -27.19 -14.06
N PHE A 18 -2.66 -27.25 -12.72
CA PHE A 18 -1.99 -26.22 -11.93
C PHE A 18 -0.49 -26.24 -12.20
N THR A 19 -0.02 -25.21 -12.88
CA THR A 19 1.41 -24.95 -13.04
C THR A 19 1.81 -23.83 -12.06
N PRO A 20 2.72 -24.06 -11.09
CA PRO A 20 3.23 -22.99 -10.24
C PRO A 20 3.83 -21.87 -11.08
N LEU A 21 3.58 -20.62 -10.68
CA LEU A 21 4.19 -19.49 -11.35
C LEU A 21 5.71 -19.56 -11.23
N ASN A 22 6.40 -19.40 -12.36
CA ASN A 22 7.83 -19.27 -12.39
C ASN A 22 8.26 -17.94 -11.75
N ALA A 23 9.41 -17.87 -11.09
CA ALA A 23 9.91 -16.65 -10.44
C ALA A 23 9.99 -15.45 -11.40
N GLU A 24 10.22 -15.71 -12.70
CA GLU A 24 10.24 -14.70 -13.76
C GLU A 24 8.86 -14.06 -14.05
N LEU A 25 7.77 -14.75 -13.67
CA LEU A 25 6.40 -14.28 -13.88
C LEU A 25 5.89 -13.39 -12.73
N PHE A 26 6.66 -13.27 -11.63
CA PHE A 26 6.30 -12.39 -10.52
C PHE A 26 6.68 -10.93 -10.83
N ASP A 27 5.81 -10.28 -11.62
CA ASP A 27 5.95 -8.86 -11.91
C ASP A 27 5.85 -8.03 -10.62
N HIS A 28 6.89 -7.25 -10.33
CA HIS A 28 6.95 -6.40 -9.14
C HIS A 28 5.89 -5.29 -9.15
N GLU A 29 5.43 -4.85 -10.30
CA GLU A 29 4.35 -3.86 -10.39
C GLU A 29 3.02 -4.40 -9.88
N VAL A 30 2.83 -5.72 -9.88
CA VAL A 30 1.63 -6.39 -9.39
C VAL A 30 1.69 -6.65 -7.89
N TRP A 31 2.76 -7.26 -7.39
CA TRP A 31 2.83 -7.68 -5.99
C TRP A 31 3.38 -6.60 -5.04
N GLU A 32 4.32 -5.76 -5.48
CA GLU A 32 5.02 -4.80 -4.61
C GLU A 32 4.07 -3.76 -3.99
N PRO A 33 3.05 -3.21 -4.67
CA PRO A 33 2.06 -2.32 -4.05
C PRO A 33 1.30 -2.96 -2.87
N ASN A 34 0.98 -4.25 -2.97
CA ASN A 34 0.29 -4.99 -1.92
C ASN A 34 1.21 -5.24 -0.70
N PHE A 35 2.50 -5.48 -0.94
CA PHE A 35 3.50 -5.58 0.13
C PHE A 35 3.65 -4.24 0.86
N TRP A 36 3.72 -3.12 0.14
CA TRP A 36 3.80 -1.81 0.76
C TRP A 36 2.56 -1.46 1.56
N PHE A 37 1.37 -1.79 1.05
CA PHE A 37 0.14 -1.63 1.83
C PHE A 37 0.19 -2.43 3.15
N PHE A 38 0.63 -3.68 3.10
CA PHE A 38 0.80 -4.53 4.27
C PHE A 38 1.85 -3.96 5.24
N PHE A 39 3.01 -3.53 4.76
CA PHE A 39 4.07 -2.98 5.61
C PHE A 39 3.64 -1.67 6.30
N HIS A 40 2.93 -0.80 5.61
CA HIS A 40 2.32 0.37 6.25
C HIS A 40 1.29 -0.04 7.30
N THR A 41 0.50 -1.07 7.06
CA THR A 41 -0.45 -1.60 8.06
C THR A 41 0.29 -2.11 9.30
N VAL A 42 1.40 -2.84 9.12
CA VAL A 42 2.27 -3.30 10.21
C VAL A 42 2.82 -2.11 11.02
N ALA A 43 3.28 -1.05 10.35
CA ALA A 43 3.79 0.14 11.02
C ALA A 43 2.68 0.88 11.80
N HIS A 44 1.50 1.02 11.23
CA HIS A 44 0.35 1.65 11.89
C HIS A 44 -0.19 0.85 13.08
N SER A 45 -0.08 -0.47 13.06
CA SER A 45 -0.50 -1.36 14.15
C SER A 45 0.55 -1.49 15.28
N TYR A 46 1.76 -0.94 15.07
CA TYR A 46 2.82 -1.01 16.07
C TYR A 46 2.41 -0.31 17.37
N PRO A 47 2.76 -0.84 18.57
CA PRO A 47 2.44 -0.20 19.84
C PRO A 47 3.06 1.19 19.96
N SER A 48 2.34 2.13 20.60
CA SER A 48 2.88 3.47 20.87
C SER A 48 4.06 3.44 21.83
N ILE A 49 4.03 2.50 22.78
CA ILE A 49 5.11 2.26 23.78
C ILE A 49 5.43 0.77 23.73
N PRO A 50 6.33 0.34 22.84
CA PRO A 50 6.69 -1.07 22.68
C PRO A 50 7.66 -1.52 23.80
N ASN A 51 7.49 -2.76 24.26
CA ASN A 51 8.48 -3.40 25.13
C ASN A 51 9.64 -4.00 24.30
N SER A 52 10.69 -4.45 24.99
CA SER A 52 11.89 -5.01 24.33
C SER A 52 11.60 -6.24 23.47
N VAL A 53 10.68 -7.09 23.91
CA VAL A 53 10.27 -8.30 23.14
C VAL A 53 9.58 -7.91 21.84
N THR A 54 8.67 -6.94 21.91
CA THR A 54 7.98 -6.41 20.72
C THR A 54 8.98 -5.78 19.75
N LYS A 55 9.89 -4.93 20.23
CA LYS A 55 10.94 -4.31 19.40
C LYS A 55 11.74 -5.38 18.66
N ARG A 56 12.19 -6.42 19.38
CA ARG A 56 12.96 -7.51 18.79
C ARG A 56 12.17 -8.25 17.69
N LYS A 57 10.91 -8.61 17.95
CA LYS A 57 10.08 -9.33 16.97
C LYS A 57 9.83 -8.51 15.71
N TYR A 58 9.61 -7.21 15.83
CA TYR A 58 9.45 -6.33 14.67
C TYR A 58 10.77 -6.12 13.93
N TYR A 59 11.88 -6.02 14.66
CA TYR A 59 13.20 -6.02 14.05
C TYR A 59 13.44 -7.28 13.23
N ASP A 60 13.22 -8.47 13.83
CA ASP A 60 13.40 -9.75 13.17
C ASP A 60 12.47 -9.87 11.93
N PHE A 61 11.22 -9.40 12.05
CA PHE A 61 10.28 -9.36 10.93
C PHE A 61 10.84 -8.52 9.76
N ILE A 62 11.26 -7.29 10.02
CA ILE A 62 11.78 -6.39 8.99
C ILE A 62 13.05 -6.96 8.34
N GLN A 63 13.97 -7.51 9.14
CA GLN A 63 15.21 -8.10 8.62
C GLN A 63 14.98 -9.35 7.77
N ASN A 64 13.90 -10.07 8.00
CA ASN A 64 13.56 -11.27 7.23
C ASN A 64 12.69 -10.99 5.99
N ILE A 65 12.19 -9.77 5.78
CA ILE A 65 11.37 -9.43 4.59
C ILE A 65 12.02 -9.89 3.28
N PRO A 66 13.33 -9.71 3.04
CA PRO A 66 13.97 -10.16 1.79
C PRO A 66 13.75 -11.63 1.46
N LEU A 67 13.64 -12.50 2.47
CA LEU A 67 13.40 -13.95 2.27
C LEU A 67 12.04 -14.26 1.62
N PHE A 68 11.08 -13.33 1.73
CA PHE A 68 9.71 -13.48 1.24
C PHE A 68 9.46 -12.73 -0.07
N ILE A 69 10.48 -12.06 -0.62
CA ILE A 69 10.40 -11.36 -1.90
C ILE A 69 10.60 -12.39 -3.03
N PRO A 70 9.61 -12.53 -3.96
CA PRO A 70 9.64 -13.60 -4.96
C PRO A 70 10.81 -13.49 -5.94
N ASN A 71 11.29 -12.27 -6.22
CA ASN A 71 12.36 -12.02 -7.17
C ASN A 71 13.70 -11.88 -6.44
N PRO A 72 14.74 -12.70 -6.76
CA PRO A 72 16.04 -12.68 -6.08
C PRO A 72 16.80 -11.37 -6.20
N ASP A 73 16.71 -10.69 -7.36
CA ASP A 73 17.40 -9.41 -7.57
C ASP A 73 16.79 -8.30 -6.71
N ILE A 74 15.45 -8.27 -6.64
CA ILE A 74 14.70 -7.33 -5.78
C ILE A 74 14.98 -7.65 -4.31
N SER A 75 14.99 -8.92 -3.91
CA SER A 75 15.37 -9.38 -2.57
C SER A 75 16.76 -8.85 -2.17
N THR A 76 17.74 -9.00 -3.06
CA THR A 76 19.11 -8.51 -2.83
C THR A 76 19.16 -6.99 -2.71
N GLN A 77 18.42 -6.25 -3.56
CA GLN A 77 18.33 -4.79 -3.48
C GLN A 77 17.69 -4.35 -2.16
N PHE A 78 16.66 -5.06 -1.72
CA PHE A 78 15.95 -4.78 -0.47
C PHE A 78 16.86 -5.02 0.74
N SER A 79 17.63 -6.11 0.76
CA SER A 79 18.64 -6.38 1.81
C SER A 79 19.67 -5.25 1.90
N LYS A 80 20.24 -4.83 0.77
CA LYS A 80 21.20 -3.71 0.73
C LYS A 80 20.59 -2.40 1.23
N LEU A 81 19.30 -2.19 0.99
CA LEU A 81 18.58 -1.02 1.45
C LEU A 81 18.40 -1.05 2.98
N LEU A 82 18.07 -2.23 3.54
CA LEU A 82 17.96 -2.44 4.99
C LEU A 82 19.30 -2.25 5.71
N ASP A 83 20.40 -2.73 5.13
CA ASP A 83 21.75 -2.51 5.66
C ASP A 83 22.12 -1.04 5.71
N LYS A 84 21.74 -0.30 4.66
CA LYS A 84 22.01 1.14 4.57
C LYS A 84 21.12 1.97 5.49
N TYR A 85 19.89 1.56 5.72
CA TYR A 85 18.87 2.28 6.48
C TYR A 85 18.23 1.38 7.54
N PRO A 86 18.97 1.02 8.60
CA PRO A 86 18.50 0.06 9.60
C PRO A 86 17.26 0.58 10.36
N VAL A 87 16.32 -0.33 10.66
CA VAL A 87 15.07 -0.01 11.36
C VAL A 87 15.25 0.20 12.87
N SER A 88 16.31 -0.38 13.46
CA SER A 88 16.51 -0.43 14.93
C SER A 88 16.29 0.89 15.65
N PRO A 89 16.84 2.05 15.19
CA PRO A 89 16.67 3.33 15.90
C PRO A 89 15.23 3.86 15.89
N TYR A 90 14.36 3.28 15.07
CA TYR A 90 13.00 3.78 14.84
C TYR A 90 11.92 2.91 15.50
N LEU A 91 12.32 1.88 16.25
CA LEU A 91 11.42 0.98 16.96
C LEU A 91 11.05 1.47 18.38
N ASP A 92 11.37 2.70 18.75
CA ASP A 92 11.04 3.25 20.07
C ASP A 92 9.59 3.70 20.20
N SER A 93 8.93 4.01 19.10
CA SER A 93 7.52 4.40 19.07
C SER A 93 6.86 4.08 17.75
N ARG A 94 5.51 4.02 17.73
CA ARG A 94 4.71 3.88 16.50
C ARG A 94 4.99 5.00 15.51
N ASP A 95 5.04 6.25 15.97
CA ASP A 95 5.27 7.42 15.10
C ASP A 95 6.63 7.33 14.42
N SER A 96 7.67 6.98 15.17
CA SER A 96 9.03 6.80 14.65
C SER A 96 9.07 5.68 13.58
N PHE A 97 8.40 4.55 13.86
CA PHE A 97 8.38 3.42 12.92
C PHE A 97 7.56 3.72 11.65
N ILE A 98 6.43 4.45 11.75
CA ILE A 98 5.66 4.92 10.58
C ILE A 98 6.53 5.82 9.70
N ARG A 99 7.26 6.77 10.29
CA ARG A 99 8.17 7.68 9.54
C ARG A 99 9.29 6.92 8.86
N TRP A 100 9.88 5.95 9.54
CA TRP A 100 10.90 5.09 8.94
C TRP A 100 10.32 4.28 7.77
N MET A 101 9.15 3.65 7.93
CA MET A 101 8.51 2.88 6.88
C MET A 101 8.23 3.72 5.64
N HIS A 102 7.73 4.94 5.84
CA HIS A 102 7.52 5.91 4.75
C HIS A 102 8.84 6.29 4.06
N PHE A 103 9.87 6.64 4.85
CA PHE A 103 11.20 6.96 4.33
C PHE A 103 11.78 5.80 3.53
N PHE A 104 11.70 4.59 4.06
CA PHE A 104 12.21 3.38 3.43
C PHE A 104 11.48 3.06 2.11
N HIS A 105 10.16 3.23 2.06
CA HIS A 105 9.36 3.13 0.84
C HIS A 105 9.82 4.16 -0.22
N ASN A 106 10.04 5.40 0.16
CA ASN A 106 10.56 6.42 -0.76
C ASN A 106 11.96 6.06 -1.29
N LYS A 107 12.84 5.48 -0.47
CA LYS A 107 14.15 5.00 -0.98
C LYS A 107 14.00 3.88 -2.01
N ARG A 108 13.00 3.03 -1.85
CA ARG A 108 12.65 2.04 -2.87
C ARG A 108 12.07 2.69 -4.13
N ASN A 109 11.17 3.67 -3.99
CA ASN A 109 10.64 4.43 -5.11
C ASN A 109 11.76 5.06 -5.96
N MET A 110 12.74 5.68 -5.30
CA MET A 110 13.91 6.25 -5.99
C MET A 110 14.70 5.19 -6.78
N GLN A 111 14.88 3.97 -6.24
CA GLN A 111 15.54 2.88 -6.97
C GLN A 111 14.77 2.48 -8.25
N LEU A 112 13.44 2.63 -8.22
CA LEU A 112 12.55 2.33 -9.35
C LEU A 112 12.36 3.54 -10.28
N GLY A 113 13.04 4.67 -10.04
CA GLY A 113 12.85 5.90 -10.81
C GLY A 113 11.48 6.58 -10.59
N LYS A 114 10.78 6.21 -9.52
CA LYS A 114 9.50 6.81 -9.11
C LYS A 114 9.74 8.05 -8.26
N GLU A 115 8.80 8.99 -8.30
CA GLU A 115 8.86 10.21 -7.46
C GLU A 115 8.68 9.88 -5.97
N GLU A 116 9.33 10.69 -5.12
CA GLU A 116 9.12 10.62 -3.68
C GLU A 116 7.73 11.20 -3.33
N ILE A 117 7.02 10.50 -2.45
CA ILE A 117 5.72 10.93 -1.93
C ILE A 117 5.94 11.62 -0.59
N SER A 118 5.25 12.74 -0.32
CA SER A 118 5.32 13.37 1.00
C SER A 118 4.71 12.47 2.09
N LEU A 119 5.16 12.61 3.33
CA LEU A 119 4.59 11.84 4.45
C LEU A 119 3.08 12.07 4.58
N PHE A 120 2.64 13.32 4.41
CA PHE A 120 1.21 13.65 4.46
C PHE A 120 0.41 12.92 3.38
N ALA A 121 0.88 12.96 2.13
CA ALA A 121 0.23 12.26 1.02
C ALA A 121 0.19 10.75 1.22
N SER A 122 1.28 10.16 1.72
CA SER A 122 1.35 8.72 2.04
C SER A 122 0.34 8.33 3.13
N LEU A 123 0.24 9.12 4.20
CA LEU A 123 -0.73 8.89 5.28
C LEU A 123 -2.18 9.07 4.80
N ASP A 124 -2.44 10.04 3.93
CA ASP A 124 -3.76 10.26 3.37
C ASP A 124 -4.17 9.12 2.43
N GLN A 125 -3.27 8.68 1.55
CA GLN A 125 -3.48 7.49 0.70
C GLN A 125 -3.82 6.26 1.54
N TYR A 126 -3.04 5.99 2.60
CA TYR A 126 -3.28 4.87 3.48
C TYR A 126 -4.65 4.96 4.16
N ARG A 127 -5.01 6.12 4.73
CA ARG A 127 -6.31 6.36 5.36
C ARG A 127 -7.47 6.22 4.39
N HIS A 128 -7.27 6.59 3.14
CA HIS A 128 -8.31 6.50 2.11
C HIS A 128 -8.79 5.05 1.90
N HIS A 129 -7.93 4.04 2.08
CA HIS A 129 -8.33 2.64 2.00
C HIS A 129 -9.34 2.26 3.09
N TYR A 130 -9.29 2.89 4.26
CA TYR A 130 -10.17 2.62 5.40
C TYR A 130 -11.39 3.55 5.48
N LYS A 131 -11.51 4.53 4.58
CA LYS A 131 -12.73 5.37 4.52
C LYS A 131 -13.95 4.49 4.23
N PRO A 132 -15.07 4.64 4.97
CA PRO A 132 -16.32 3.95 4.68
C PRO A 132 -16.76 4.18 3.23
N GLN A 133 -17.29 3.15 2.58
CA GLN A 133 -17.71 3.22 1.18
C GLN A 133 -18.72 4.33 0.91
N GLN A 134 -19.60 4.62 1.87
CA GLN A 134 -20.58 5.70 1.80
C GLN A 134 -19.91 7.09 1.68
N LEU A 135 -18.80 7.32 2.42
CA LEU A 135 -18.04 8.57 2.30
C LEU A 135 -17.30 8.67 0.97
N LYS A 136 -16.75 7.57 0.47
CA LYS A 136 -16.11 7.52 -0.85
C LYS A 136 -17.10 7.83 -1.97
N LEU A 137 -18.34 7.35 -1.86
CA LEU A 137 -19.40 7.65 -2.81
C LEU A 137 -19.84 9.12 -2.73
N SER A 138 -20.03 9.66 -1.51
CA SER A 138 -20.42 11.06 -1.32
C SER A 138 -19.39 12.04 -1.88
N GLU A 139 -18.10 11.78 -1.70
CA GLU A 139 -17.01 12.56 -2.30
C GLU A 139 -17.08 12.54 -3.84
N ARG A 140 -17.30 11.34 -4.44
CA ARG A 140 -17.49 11.22 -5.90
C ARG A 140 -18.71 11.97 -6.42
N PHE A 141 -19.82 11.94 -5.68
CA PHE A 141 -21.04 12.66 -6.06
C PHE A 141 -20.87 14.17 -5.90
N SER A 142 -20.16 14.63 -4.88
CA SER A 142 -19.85 16.05 -4.69
C SER A 142 -19.06 16.62 -5.86
N LEU A 143 -17.97 15.95 -6.26
CA LEU A 143 -17.15 16.38 -7.41
C LEU A 143 -17.96 16.39 -8.72
N LYS A 144 -18.82 15.40 -8.94
CA LYS A 144 -19.71 15.38 -10.10
C LYS A 144 -20.72 16.52 -10.08
N LYS A 145 -21.28 16.86 -8.91
CA LYS A 145 -22.22 17.96 -8.74
C LYS A 145 -21.58 19.30 -9.08
N GLU A 146 -20.38 19.56 -8.59
CA GLU A 146 -19.63 20.78 -8.90
C GLU A 146 -19.35 20.91 -10.40
N TYR A 147 -18.95 19.83 -11.05
CA TYR A 147 -18.73 19.80 -12.49
C TYR A 147 -20.02 20.07 -13.27
N VAL A 148 -21.13 19.47 -12.89
CA VAL A 148 -22.44 19.69 -13.51
C VAL A 148 -22.89 21.15 -13.36
N VAL A 149 -22.72 21.72 -12.15
CA VAL A 149 -23.03 23.17 -11.91
C VAL A 149 -22.16 24.04 -12.76
N PHE A 150 -20.87 23.78 -12.87
CA PHE A 150 -19.95 24.54 -13.71
C PHE A 150 -20.36 24.51 -15.18
N VAL A 151 -20.62 23.31 -15.74
CA VAL A 151 -21.06 23.15 -17.14
C VAL A 151 -22.40 23.87 -17.38
N PHE A 152 -23.36 23.73 -16.46
CA PHE A 152 -24.65 24.41 -16.56
C PHE A 152 -24.49 25.94 -16.56
N THR A 153 -23.65 26.48 -15.68
CA THR A 153 -23.35 27.92 -15.63
C THR A 153 -22.75 28.40 -16.95
N LEU A 154 -21.85 27.63 -17.53
CA LEU A 154 -21.22 27.99 -18.82
C LEU A 154 -22.22 28.00 -19.95
N ILE A 155 -23.15 27.04 -20.00
CA ILE A 155 -24.24 26.98 -20.96
C ILE A 155 -25.15 28.23 -20.82
N CYS A 156 -25.52 28.62 -19.59
CA CYS A 156 -26.33 29.81 -19.32
C CYS A 156 -25.64 31.11 -19.82
N LEU A 157 -24.33 31.23 -19.58
CA LEU A 157 -23.56 32.39 -20.06
C LEU A 157 -23.53 32.45 -21.59
N VAL A 158 -23.38 31.33 -22.28
CA VAL A 158 -23.43 31.25 -23.74
C VAL A 158 -24.79 31.68 -24.26
N LEU A 159 -25.88 31.20 -23.66
CA LEU A 159 -27.25 31.57 -24.06
C LEU A 159 -27.51 33.09 -23.85
N ILE A 160 -27.08 33.64 -22.69
CA ILE A 160 -27.21 35.08 -22.43
C ILE A 160 -26.45 35.89 -23.48
N TYR A 161 -25.23 35.46 -23.86
CA TYR A 161 -24.44 36.11 -24.89
C TYR A 161 -25.17 36.12 -26.24
N PHE A 162 -25.77 34.99 -26.65
CA PHE A 162 -26.53 34.92 -27.89
C PHE A 162 -27.77 35.81 -27.88
N PHE A 163 -28.53 35.83 -26.78
CA PHE A 163 -29.70 36.68 -26.64
C PHE A 163 -29.35 38.18 -26.59
N TYR A 164 -28.19 38.54 -26.09
CA TYR A 164 -27.74 39.95 -26.05
C TYR A 164 -27.25 40.43 -27.41
N LYS A 165 -26.76 39.54 -28.27
CA LYS A 165 -26.23 39.86 -29.60
C LYS A 165 -27.32 39.89 -30.71
N THR A 166 -28.52 39.35 -30.42
CA THR A 166 -29.67 39.35 -31.31
C THR A 166 -30.55 40.55 -31.03
#